data_7daf4558633a90dd4ad0563f8675b80d
#
_entry.id   7daf4558633a90dd4ad0563f8675b80d
#
_cell.length_a   1.000
_cell.length_b   1.000
_cell.length_c   1.000
_cell.angle_alpha   90.00
_cell.angle_beta   90.00
_cell.angle_gamma   90.00
#
_symmetry.space_group_name_H-M   'P 1'
#
loop_
_entity.id
_entity.type
_entity.pdbx_description
1 polymer ?
#
loop_
_entity_poly.entity_id
_entity_poly.type
_entity_poly.pdbx_seq_one_letter_code
_entity_poly.pdbx_strand_id
1 'polypeptide(L)'
;MEDITNLAYWYPKVKHLVPTPKTEIVETDCNLIEILDGEAPNEWRGFIEDMRVAIGRLGGCPVFLRTGHTSNKHEWSDTCYLADVKDLGQHIYNLVEFSECVDMIGLPYKTWIVRELLPVKPVFYAFKGMPITQEFRYFVKDGEVDHRQPYWPPEAFLKSYSNAEKEWEKLLAEISVLDKVSDKELTAMTEKIGKALGGYWSVDWLLTDRGWYMTDMAEGAMSYKWQAEGFYLEKLPEGKELE
;
A
#
# COMPACT_ATOMS: atom_id res chain seq x y z
N MET A 1 19.59 8.20 -13.01
CA MET A 1 18.35 9.00 -12.73
C MET A 1 17.73 8.34 -11.52
N GLU A 2 17.32 9.13 -10.49
CA GLU A 2 16.67 8.55 -9.32
C GLU A 2 15.33 7.94 -9.72
N ASP A 3 15.04 6.75 -9.21
CA ASP A 3 13.76 6.07 -9.45
C ASP A 3 12.72 6.61 -8.47
N ILE A 4 11.95 7.61 -8.92
CA ILE A 4 10.94 8.29 -8.11
C ILE A 4 9.77 7.38 -7.73
N THR A 5 9.56 6.28 -8.45
CA THR A 5 8.46 5.33 -8.19
C THR A 5 8.78 4.38 -7.04
N ASN A 6 10.06 4.25 -6.68
CA ASN A 6 10.52 3.42 -5.58
C ASN A 6 10.16 4.06 -4.22
N LEU A 7 9.60 3.27 -3.31
CA LEU A 7 9.27 3.72 -1.95
C LEU A 7 10.50 4.31 -1.23
N ALA A 8 11.68 3.75 -1.44
CA ALA A 8 12.93 4.24 -0.85
C ALA A 8 13.28 5.67 -1.28
N TYR A 9 12.76 6.16 -2.42
CA TYR A 9 12.95 7.54 -2.85
C TYR A 9 12.09 8.52 -2.07
N TRP A 10 10.78 8.26 -1.97
CA TRP A 10 9.84 9.24 -1.42
C TRP A 10 9.64 9.10 0.10
N TYR A 11 9.71 7.89 0.66
CA TYR A 11 9.45 7.66 2.08
C TYR A 11 10.35 8.49 3.03
N PRO A 12 11.68 8.54 2.85
CA PRO A 12 12.54 9.36 3.70
C PRO A 12 12.19 10.84 3.69
N LYS A 13 11.65 11.33 2.57
CA LYS A 13 11.29 12.74 2.37
C LYS A 13 9.97 13.11 3.05
N VAL A 14 9.04 12.15 3.22
CA VAL A 14 7.67 12.42 3.71
C VAL A 14 7.37 11.87 5.10
N LYS A 15 8.13 10.87 5.59
CA LYS A 15 7.87 10.18 6.87
C LYS A 15 7.78 11.08 8.11
N HIS A 16 8.34 12.27 8.05
CA HIS A 16 8.33 13.28 9.12
C HIS A 16 7.26 14.35 8.94
N LEU A 17 6.54 14.33 7.81
CA LEU A 17 5.53 15.32 7.47
C LEU A 17 4.14 14.90 7.94
N VAL A 18 3.86 13.59 7.86
CA VAL A 18 2.54 12.99 8.11
C VAL A 18 2.70 11.62 8.78
N PRO A 19 1.65 11.09 9.42
CA PRO A 19 1.69 9.74 9.95
C PRO A 19 1.94 8.70 8.84
N THR A 20 2.99 7.89 9.01
CA THR A 20 3.37 6.79 8.12
C THR A 20 3.71 5.55 8.93
N PRO A 21 3.54 4.33 8.41
CA PRO A 21 4.02 3.13 9.08
C PRO A 21 5.52 3.20 9.34
N LYS A 22 6.00 2.72 10.49
CA LYS A 22 7.43 2.49 10.70
C LYS A 22 7.94 1.57 9.60
N THR A 23 9.05 1.93 9.00
CA THR A 23 9.55 1.29 7.78
C THR A 23 11.06 1.10 7.87
N GLU A 24 11.51 -0.10 7.61
CA GLU A 24 12.90 -0.46 7.37
C GLU A 24 13.09 -0.74 5.88
N ILE A 25 14.20 -0.26 5.33
CA ILE A 25 14.56 -0.41 3.91
C ILE A 25 15.81 -1.27 3.84
N VAL A 26 15.79 -2.31 3.04
CA VAL A 26 16.89 -3.23 2.81
C VAL A 26 17.20 -3.24 1.31
N GLU A 27 18.41 -2.80 0.96
CA GLU A 27 18.92 -2.90 -0.41
C GLU A 27 19.71 -4.20 -0.56
N THR A 28 19.61 -4.84 -1.72
CA THR A 28 20.33 -6.07 -2.00
C THR A 28 20.85 -6.14 -3.43
N ASP A 29 22.06 -6.69 -3.58
CA ASP A 29 22.61 -7.10 -4.87
C ASP A 29 22.44 -8.61 -5.11
N CYS A 30 21.75 -9.31 -4.22
CA CYS A 30 21.43 -10.73 -4.36
C CYS A 30 20.68 -10.97 -5.67
N ASN A 31 21.12 -11.93 -6.45
CA ASN A 31 20.47 -12.31 -7.71
C ASN A 31 19.21 -13.15 -7.45
N LEU A 32 18.15 -12.49 -7.01
CA LEU A 32 16.93 -13.15 -6.54
C LEU A 32 16.19 -13.93 -7.64
N ILE A 33 16.48 -13.69 -8.93
CA ILE A 33 15.85 -14.49 -10.01
C ILE A 33 16.21 -15.98 -9.89
N GLU A 34 17.40 -16.33 -9.38
CA GLU A 34 17.86 -17.70 -9.23
C GLU A 34 16.94 -18.54 -8.33
N ILE A 35 16.25 -17.90 -7.36
CA ILE A 35 15.33 -18.64 -6.49
C ILE A 35 14.12 -19.19 -7.24
N LEU A 36 13.73 -18.60 -8.37
CA LEU A 36 12.63 -19.09 -9.20
C LEU A 36 13.02 -20.39 -9.93
N ASP A 37 14.29 -20.58 -10.18
CA ASP A 37 14.85 -21.81 -10.76
C ASP A 37 15.17 -22.89 -9.70
N GLY A 38 14.86 -22.58 -8.41
CA GLY A 38 15.11 -23.49 -7.28
C GLY A 38 16.57 -23.44 -6.79
N GLU A 39 17.36 -22.46 -7.22
CA GLU A 39 18.74 -22.25 -6.81
C GLU A 39 18.80 -21.29 -5.62
N ALA A 40 19.85 -21.40 -4.80
CA ALA A 40 20.11 -20.46 -3.73
C ALA A 40 21.25 -19.52 -4.15
N PRO A 41 20.97 -18.22 -4.38
CA PRO A 41 22.01 -17.24 -4.70
C PRO A 41 23.11 -17.20 -3.64
N ASN A 42 24.33 -16.85 -4.02
CA ASN A 42 25.46 -16.78 -3.08
C ASN A 42 25.21 -15.85 -1.90
N GLU A 43 24.56 -14.70 -2.14
CA GLU A 43 24.24 -13.66 -1.16
C GLU A 43 22.96 -13.95 -0.36
N TRP A 44 22.23 -15.04 -0.67
CA TRP A 44 20.93 -15.35 -0.07
C TRP A 44 20.91 -15.31 1.46
N ARG A 45 21.93 -15.93 2.09
CA ARG A 45 22.00 -15.99 3.57
C ARG A 45 22.15 -14.59 4.18
N GLY A 46 23.00 -13.76 3.58
CA GLY A 46 23.20 -12.38 4.02
C GLY A 46 21.92 -11.57 3.88
N PHE A 47 21.30 -11.64 2.72
CA PHE A 47 20.03 -10.95 2.47
C PHE A 47 18.91 -11.36 3.45
N ILE A 48 18.73 -12.66 3.68
CA ILE A 48 17.73 -13.15 4.66
C ILE A 48 18.03 -12.65 6.08
N GLU A 49 19.32 -12.57 6.46
CA GLU A 49 19.69 -12.04 7.77
C GLU A 49 19.41 -10.54 7.87
N ASP A 50 19.71 -9.76 6.85
CA ASP A 50 19.36 -8.33 6.80
C ASP A 50 17.86 -8.10 6.92
N MET A 51 17.06 -8.92 6.24
CA MET A 51 15.60 -8.88 6.36
C MET A 51 15.13 -9.22 7.78
N ARG A 52 15.72 -10.23 8.42
CA ARG A 52 15.40 -10.58 9.83
C ARG A 52 15.77 -9.47 10.80
N VAL A 53 16.90 -8.81 10.59
CA VAL A 53 17.32 -7.65 11.38
C VAL A 53 16.30 -6.51 11.21
N ALA A 54 15.86 -6.23 9.99
CA ALA A 54 14.83 -5.21 9.71
C ALA A 54 13.51 -5.54 10.41
N ILE A 55 13.05 -6.79 10.35
CA ILE A 55 11.86 -7.27 11.08
C ILE A 55 12.05 -7.09 12.59
N GLY A 56 13.21 -7.46 13.12
CA GLY A 56 13.54 -7.31 14.54
C GLY A 56 13.49 -5.87 15.03
N ARG A 57 13.95 -4.89 14.23
CA ARG A 57 13.87 -3.46 14.54
C ARG A 57 12.45 -2.94 14.64
N LEU A 58 11.49 -3.58 13.98
CA LEU A 58 10.06 -3.24 14.06
C LEU A 58 9.34 -3.96 15.23
N GLY A 59 10.05 -4.83 15.96
CA GLY A 59 9.48 -5.58 17.09
C GLY A 59 9.10 -7.01 16.76
N GLY A 60 9.43 -7.51 15.57
CA GLY A 60 9.11 -8.87 15.11
C GLY A 60 7.84 -8.92 14.24
N CYS A 61 7.45 -10.14 13.89
CA CYS A 61 6.21 -10.40 13.15
C CYS A 61 4.96 -10.21 14.03
N PRO A 62 3.77 -9.93 13.46
CA PRO A 62 3.55 -9.80 12.01
C PRO A 62 4.03 -8.46 11.45
N VAL A 63 4.47 -8.46 10.19
CA VAL A 63 4.90 -7.27 9.45
C VAL A 63 4.27 -7.24 8.05
N PHE A 64 4.28 -6.05 7.44
CA PHE A 64 3.93 -5.87 6.04
C PHE A 64 5.21 -5.85 5.21
N LEU A 65 5.31 -6.79 4.25
CA LEU A 65 6.46 -6.96 3.36
C LEU A 65 6.12 -6.48 1.94
N ARG A 66 7.07 -5.83 1.28
CA ARG A 66 6.95 -5.46 -0.14
C ARG A 66 8.31 -5.20 -0.77
N THR A 67 8.35 -5.11 -2.10
CA THR A 67 9.49 -4.46 -2.78
C THR A 67 9.32 -2.95 -2.77
N GLY A 68 10.30 -2.22 -3.26
CA GLY A 68 10.19 -0.77 -3.45
C GLY A 68 9.02 -0.35 -4.34
N HIS A 69 8.57 -1.25 -5.23
CA HIS A 69 7.58 -0.95 -6.28
C HIS A 69 6.22 -1.64 -6.07
N THR A 70 6.19 -2.81 -5.45
CA THR A 70 4.95 -3.58 -5.31
C THR A 70 4.84 -4.34 -3.99
N SER A 71 3.61 -4.55 -3.53
CA SER A 71 3.29 -5.44 -2.40
C SER A 71 2.52 -6.68 -2.84
N ASN A 72 1.97 -6.68 -4.06
CA ASN A 72 1.04 -7.70 -4.53
C ASN A 72 -0.07 -8.01 -3.50
N LYS A 73 -0.67 -6.97 -2.91
CA LYS A 73 -1.60 -7.12 -1.77
C LYS A 73 -2.88 -7.91 -2.07
N HIS A 74 -3.16 -8.21 -3.35
CA HIS A 74 -4.25 -9.11 -3.74
C HIS A 74 -3.96 -10.59 -3.39
N GLU A 75 -2.71 -10.92 -3.10
CA GLU A 75 -2.26 -12.22 -2.60
C GLU A 75 -1.82 -12.08 -1.13
N TRP A 76 -2.64 -11.42 -0.29
CA TRP A 76 -2.31 -10.91 1.04
C TRP A 76 -1.52 -11.88 1.91
N SER A 77 -2.06 -13.09 2.16
CA SER A 77 -1.42 -14.09 3.03
C SER A 77 -0.15 -14.69 2.45
N ASP A 78 0.03 -14.61 1.13
CA ASP A 78 1.12 -15.28 0.44
C ASP A 78 2.27 -14.31 0.09
N THR A 79 2.02 -13.00 0.16
CA THR A 79 2.99 -11.97 -0.24
C THR A 79 3.29 -10.98 0.87
N CYS A 80 2.40 -10.03 1.11
CA CYS A 80 2.73 -8.86 1.93
C CYS A 80 2.44 -9.03 3.43
N TYR A 81 1.58 -9.96 3.85
CA TYR A 81 1.32 -10.25 5.26
C TYR A 81 2.22 -11.37 5.76
N LEU A 82 3.37 -11.02 6.32
CA LEU A 82 4.28 -11.98 6.91
C LEU A 82 3.92 -12.18 8.40
N ALA A 83 3.23 -13.28 8.68
CA ALA A 83 2.78 -13.62 10.04
C ALA A 83 3.90 -14.20 10.91
N ASP A 84 4.84 -14.94 10.32
CA ASP A 84 5.94 -15.61 11.00
C ASP A 84 7.22 -15.51 10.16
N VAL A 85 8.33 -15.17 10.78
CA VAL A 85 9.62 -15.03 10.11
C VAL A 85 10.13 -16.32 9.43
N LYS A 86 9.62 -17.49 9.84
CA LYS A 86 9.97 -18.78 9.21
C LYS A 86 9.51 -18.84 7.74
N ASP A 87 8.44 -18.11 7.39
CA ASP A 87 7.83 -18.10 6.06
C ASP A 87 8.44 -17.03 5.15
N LEU A 88 9.41 -16.23 5.66
CA LEU A 88 10.02 -15.11 4.94
C LEU A 88 10.54 -15.50 3.55
N GLY A 89 11.22 -16.64 3.42
CA GLY A 89 11.76 -17.11 2.14
C GLY A 89 10.67 -17.35 1.09
N GLN A 90 9.53 -17.91 1.50
CA GLN A 90 8.40 -18.14 0.58
C GLN A 90 7.74 -16.83 0.15
N HIS A 91 7.59 -15.87 1.07
CA HIS A 91 7.05 -14.56 0.73
C HIS A 91 7.95 -13.78 -0.24
N ILE A 92 9.27 -13.88 -0.05
CA ILE A 92 10.25 -13.30 -0.98
C ILE A 92 10.09 -13.94 -2.36
N TYR A 93 10.05 -15.28 -2.43
CA TYR A 93 9.83 -16.01 -3.68
C TYR A 93 8.58 -15.50 -4.41
N ASN A 94 7.44 -15.45 -3.72
CA ASN A 94 6.17 -15.04 -4.31
C ASN A 94 6.19 -13.57 -4.82
N LEU A 95 6.88 -12.67 -4.10
CA LEU A 95 7.04 -11.28 -4.53
C LEU A 95 7.99 -11.12 -5.71
N VAL A 96 9.05 -11.92 -5.79
CA VAL A 96 9.96 -11.94 -6.95
C VAL A 96 9.24 -12.49 -8.16
N GLU A 97 8.56 -13.64 -8.04
CA GLU A 97 7.77 -14.25 -9.11
C GLU A 97 6.72 -13.26 -9.65
N PHE A 98 5.96 -12.62 -8.76
CA PHE A 98 5.00 -11.59 -9.17
C PHE A 98 5.68 -10.43 -9.91
N SER A 99 6.82 -9.94 -9.38
CA SER A 99 7.53 -8.81 -9.98
C SER A 99 8.01 -9.13 -11.40
N GLU A 100 8.49 -10.35 -11.65
CA GLU A 100 8.88 -10.82 -13.00
C GLU A 100 7.70 -10.95 -13.96
N CYS A 101 6.50 -11.23 -13.43
CA CYS A 101 5.29 -11.39 -14.24
C CYS A 101 4.56 -10.08 -14.57
N VAL A 102 5.00 -8.95 -14.02
CA VAL A 102 4.36 -7.65 -14.31
C VAL A 102 4.89 -7.09 -15.62
N ASP A 103 3.99 -6.94 -16.60
CA ASP A 103 4.29 -6.44 -17.94
C ASP A 103 5.42 -7.24 -18.66
N MET A 104 6.04 -6.65 -19.69
CA MET A 104 7.10 -7.30 -20.47
C MET A 104 8.50 -7.15 -19.85
N ILE A 105 8.68 -6.25 -18.90
CA ILE A 105 10.01 -5.88 -18.35
C ILE A 105 10.14 -6.31 -16.89
N GLY A 106 9.01 -6.59 -16.21
CA GLY A 106 8.97 -6.83 -14.77
C GLY A 106 9.13 -5.55 -13.94
N LEU A 107 9.08 -5.70 -12.62
CA LEU A 107 9.33 -4.64 -11.65
C LEU A 107 10.66 -4.88 -10.92
N PRO A 108 11.45 -3.84 -10.65
CA PRO A 108 12.68 -3.98 -9.87
C PRO A 108 12.40 -4.48 -8.44
N TYR A 109 13.23 -5.40 -7.95
CA TYR A 109 13.14 -5.97 -6.60
C TYR A 109 14.48 -5.99 -5.85
N LYS A 110 15.37 -5.05 -6.13
CA LYS A 110 16.62 -4.85 -5.36
C LYS A 110 16.38 -4.12 -4.04
N THR A 111 15.28 -3.36 -3.95
CA THR A 111 14.87 -2.66 -2.75
C THR A 111 13.73 -3.41 -2.07
N TRP A 112 13.94 -3.79 -0.82
CA TRP A 112 12.97 -4.48 0.03
C TRP A 112 12.52 -3.59 1.17
N ILE A 113 11.25 -3.67 1.48
CA ILE A 113 10.60 -2.80 2.46
C ILE A 113 9.89 -3.68 3.48
N VAL A 114 10.27 -3.53 4.74
CA VAL A 114 9.58 -4.13 5.88
C VAL A 114 8.88 -3.01 6.64
N ARG A 115 7.60 -3.14 6.88
CA ARG A 115 6.81 -2.12 7.57
C ARG A 115 6.06 -2.72 8.75
N GLU A 116 5.84 -1.90 9.80
CA GLU A 116 4.89 -2.29 10.84
C GLU A 116 3.53 -2.61 10.22
N LEU A 117 2.90 -3.66 10.70
CA LEU A 117 1.52 -3.95 10.35
C LEU A 117 0.62 -2.99 11.12
N LEU A 118 -0.09 -2.13 10.38
CA LEU A 118 -0.97 -1.14 10.99
C LEU A 118 -2.20 -1.82 11.61
N PRO A 119 -2.58 -1.46 12.84
CA PRO A 119 -3.81 -1.98 13.45
C PRO A 119 -5.01 -1.32 12.79
N VAL A 120 -5.88 -2.12 12.18
CA VAL A 120 -7.11 -1.68 11.54
C VAL A 120 -8.31 -2.40 12.12
N LYS A 121 -9.47 -1.77 12.07
CA LYS A 121 -10.77 -2.42 12.30
C LYS A 121 -11.35 -2.82 10.95
N PRO A 122 -11.25 -4.09 10.54
CA PRO A 122 -11.75 -4.52 9.26
C PRO A 122 -13.28 -4.40 9.24
N VAL A 123 -13.81 -3.90 8.13
CA VAL A 123 -15.25 -3.88 7.86
C VAL A 123 -15.65 -5.20 7.20
N PHE A 124 -14.80 -5.72 6.34
CA PHE A 124 -14.89 -7.08 5.77
C PHE A 124 -13.51 -7.56 5.36
N TYR A 125 -13.41 -8.82 4.91
CA TYR A 125 -12.17 -9.40 4.41
C TYR A 125 -12.30 -9.77 2.93
N ALA A 126 -11.18 -9.62 2.20
CA ALA A 126 -11.04 -9.98 0.78
C ALA A 126 -9.60 -10.41 0.50
N PHE A 127 -9.28 -10.77 -0.74
CA PHE A 127 -7.91 -10.97 -1.22
C PHE A 127 -7.06 -11.85 -0.28
N LYS A 128 -7.52 -13.10 -0.05
CA LYS A 128 -6.85 -14.06 0.83
C LYS A 128 -6.68 -13.58 2.29
N GLY A 129 -7.74 -12.97 2.82
CA GLY A 129 -7.78 -12.55 4.22
C GLY A 129 -7.26 -11.15 4.50
N MET A 130 -7.09 -10.32 3.48
CA MET A 130 -6.76 -8.91 3.65
C MET A 130 -7.90 -8.17 4.36
N PRO A 131 -7.62 -7.46 5.46
CA PRO A 131 -8.61 -6.64 6.13
C PRO A 131 -8.93 -5.41 5.28
N ILE A 132 -10.19 -5.22 4.94
CA ILE A 132 -10.66 -4.05 4.20
C ILE A 132 -11.27 -3.07 5.20
N THR A 133 -10.78 -1.85 5.15
CA THR A 133 -11.24 -0.70 5.94
C THR A 133 -11.31 0.53 5.05
N GLN A 134 -11.61 1.67 5.64
CA GLN A 134 -11.68 2.93 4.91
C GLN A 134 -10.30 3.30 4.35
N GLU A 135 -10.20 3.46 3.04
CA GLU A 135 -8.98 3.81 2.33
C GLU A 135 -9.31 4.79 1.19
N PHE A 136 -8.54 5.88 1.08
CA PHE A 136 -8.74 6.91 0.06
C PHE A 136 -7.45 7.22 -0.67
N ARG A 137 -7.59 7.52 -1.96
CA ARG A 137 -6.51 8.00 -2.83
C ARG A 137 -6.72 9.46 -3.16
N TYR A 138 -5.73 10.26 -2.86
CA TYR A 138 -5.67 11.68 -3.19
C TYR A 138 -4.64 11.91 -4.29
N PHE A 139 -4.96 12.78 -5.21
CA PHE A 139 -4.03 13.24 -6.25
C PHE A 139 -3.64 14.68 -5.95
N VAL A 140 -2.34 14.94 -5.91
CA VAL A 140 -1.78 16.24 -5.60
C VAL A 140 -0.79 16.66 -6.68
N LYS A 141 -0.99 17.85 -7.23
CA LYS A 141 -0.13 18.44 -8.23
C LYS A 141 0.47 19.74 -7.71
N ASP A 142 1.80 19.81 -7.62
CA ASP A 142 2.54 20.99 -7.18
C ASP A 142 2.05 21.60 -5.85
N GLY A 143 1.56 20.72 -4.94
CA GLY A 143 1.08 21.11 -3.63
C GLY A 143 -0.40 21.48 -3.53
N GLU A 144 -1.19 21.24 -4.57
CA GLU A 144 -2.64 21.41 -4.57
C GLU A 144 -3.33 20.08 -4.89
N VAL A 145 -4.33 19.69 -4.08
CA VAL A 145 -5.13 18.49 -4.34
C VAL A 145 -6.07 18.78 -5.50
N ASP A 146 -5.95 18.00 -6.59
CA ASP A 146 -6.77 18.15 -7.79
C ASP A 146 -7.88 17.09 -7.89
N HIS A 147 -7.70 15.94 -7.23
CA HIS A 147 -8.68 14.87 -7.23
C HIS A 147 -8.55 13.98 -5.98
N ARG A 148 -9.65 13.33 -5.60
CA ARG A 148 -9.69 12.31 -4.56
C ARG A 148 -10.76 11.29 -4.88
N GLN A 149 -10.56 10.06 -4.41
CA GLN A 149 -11.49 8.94 -4.65
C GLN A 149 -11.34 7.91 -3.54
N PRO A 150 -12.36 7.08 -3.27
CA PRO A 150 -12.17 5.85 -2.53
C PRO A 150 -11.07 5.02 -3.21
N TYR A 151 -10.26 4.34 -2.42
CA TYR A 151 -9.16 3.56 -2.97
C TYR A 151 -9.66 2.37 -3.79
N TRP A 152 -10.66 1.67 -3.28
CA TRP A 152 -11.16 0.44 -3.85
C TRP A 152 -12.30 0.67 -4.86
N PRO A 153 -12.08 0.41 -6.14
CA PRO A 153 -13.19 0.36 -7.10
C PRO A 153 -13.97 -0.95 -6.90
N PRO A 154 -15.31 -0.96 -7.05
CA PRO A 154 -16.14 -2.17 -6.88
C PRO A 154 -15.69 -3.33 -7.78
N GLU A 155 -15.19 -3.03 -8.98
CA GLU A 155 -14.72 -4.03 -9.95
C GLU A 155 -13.57 -4.89 -9.42
N ALA A 156 -12.80 -4.39 -8.45
CA ALA A 156 -11.73 -5.16 -7.82
C ALA A 156 -12.27 -6.40 -7.09
N PHE A 157 -13.48 -6.28 -6.51
CA PHE A 157 -14.11 -7.35 -5.72
C PHE A 157 -14.96 -8.32 -6.55
N LEU A 158 -15.32 -7.96 -7.79
CA LEU A 158 -16.08 -8.83 -8.69
C LEU A 158 -15.26 -10.01 -9.24
N LYS A 159 -13.94 -9.94 -9.14
CA LYS A 159 -13.05 -10.96 -9.64
C LYS A 159 -13.05 -12.17 -8.71
N SER A 160 -13.00 -13.38 -9.30
CA SER A 160 -13.06 -14.64 -8.55
C SER A 160 -11.99 -14.80 -7.49
N TYR A 161 -10.82 -14.18 -7.69
CA TYR A 161 -9.71 -14.22 -6.74
C TYR A 161 -9.87 -13.27 -5.54
N SER A 162 -10.86 -12.36 -5.58
CA SER A 162 -11.05 -11.40 -4.47
C SER A 162 -11.48 -12.10 -3.17
N ASN A 163 -12.21 -13.23 -3.28
CA ASN A 163 -12.75 -13.97 -2.13
C ASN A 163 -13.45 -13.05 -1.11
N ALA A 164 -14.09 -11.99 -1.58
CA ALA A 164 -14.78 -11.03 -0.73
C ALA A 164 -15.96 -11.68 0.00
N GLU A 165 -16.18 -11.28 1.23
CA GLU A 165 -17.29 -11.76 2.07
C GLU A 165 -18.64 -11.40 1.45
N LYS A 166 -19.70 -12.10 1.89
CA LYS A 166 -21.06 -11.77 1.48
C LYS A 166 -21.40 -10.33 1.90
N GLU A 167 -22.21 -9.64 1.08
CA GLU A 167 -22.64 -8.25 1.32
C GLU A 167 -21.50 -7.21 1.20
N TRP A 168 -20.32 -7.58 0.68
CA TRP A 168 -19.20 -6.66 0.50
C TRP A 168 -19.59 -5.38 -0.25
N GLU A 169 -20.53 -5.44 -1.19
CA GLU A 169 -21.01 -4.28 -1.98
C GLU A 169 -21.57 -3.17 -1.08
N LYS A 170 -22.44 -3.56 -0.13
CA LYS A 170 -23.00 -2.64 0.84
C LYS A 170 -21.93 -2.09 1.78
N LEU A 171 -21.08 -2.96 2.30
CA LEU A 171 -20.00 -2.60 3.22
C LEU A 171 -18.98 -1.68 2.53
N LEU A 172 -18.64 -1.95 1.26
CA LEU A 172 -17.76 -1.09 0.47
C LEU A 172 -18.39 0.29 0.26
N ALA A 173 -19.69 0.36 -0.03
CA ALA A 173 -20.39 1.63 -0.18
C ALA A 173 -20.33 2.47 1.11
N GLU A 174 -20.49 1.85 2.28
CA GLU A 174 -20.40 2.52 3.58
C GLU A 174 -19.01 3.12 3.83
N ILE A 175 -17.92 2.36 3.56
CA ILE A 175 -16.55 2.84 3.76
C ILE A 175 -16.02 3.74 2.64
N SER A 176 -16.76 3.86 1.54
CA SER A 176 -16.41 4.77 0.44
C SER A 176 -16.88 6.21 0.66
N VAL A 177 -17.56 6.48 1.76
CA VAL A 177 -17.99 7.82 2.16
C VAL A 177 -17.02 8.41 3.17
N LEU A 178 -16.48 9.58 2.88
CA LEU A 178 -15.55 10.30 3.76
C LEU A 178 -16.27 11.51 4.37
N ASP A 179 -16.17 11.69 5.67
CA ASP A 179 -16.70 12.86 6.34
C ASP A 179 -15.88 14.13 6.06
N LYS A 180 -16.52 15.30 6.17
CA LYS A 180 -15.88 16.59 5.82
C LYS A 180 -14.68 16.94 6.68
N VAL A 181 -14.62 16.46 7.92
CA VAL A 181 -13.52 16.75 8.85
C VAL A 181 -12.29 15.96 8.40
N SER A 182 -12.46 14.65 8.19
CA SER A 182 -11.42 13.78 7.65
C SER A 182 -10.94 14.24 6.28
N ASP A 183 -11.86 14.62 5.38
CA ASP A 183 -11.50 15.12 4.06
C ASP A 183 -10.60 16.39 4.13
N LYS A 184 -10.94 17.33 4.99
CA LYS A 184 -10.14 18.54 5.21
C LYS A 184 -8.75 18.21 5.77
N GLU A 185 -8.69 17.26 6.72
CA GLU A 185 -7.43 16.80 7.31
C GLU A 185 -6.54 16.14 6.26
N LEU A 186 -7.08 15.17 5.51
CA LEU A 186 -6.35 14.43 4.47
C LEU A 186 -5.90 15.35 3.34
N THR A 187 -6.73 16.31 2.92
CA THR A 187 -6.37 17.33 1.95
C THR A 187 -5.14 18.11 2.42
N ALA A 188 -5.17 18.64 3.65
CA ALA A 188 -4.07 19.43 4.19
C ALA A 188 -2.76 18.62 4.32
N MET A 189 -2.85 17.36 4.75
CA MET A 189 -1.69 16.46 4.83
C MET A 189 -1.14 16.12 3.44
N THR A 190 -2.01 15.87 2.46
CA THR A 190 -1.62 15.58 1.08
C THR A 190 -0.94 16.77 0.42
N GLU A 191 -1.48 17.97 0.59
CA GLU A 191 -0.85 19.21 0.08
C GLU A 191 0.52 19.46 0.69
N LYS A 192 0.71 19.14 1.98
CA LYS A 192 2.01 19.23 2.64
C LYS A 192 3.05 18.30 1.99
N ILE A 193 2.65 17.08 1.63
CA ILE A 193 3.48 16.15 0.87
C ILE A 193 3.80 16.71 -0.52
N GLY A 194 2.77 17.16 -1.26
CA GLY A 194 2.93 17.72 -2.60
C GLY A 194 3.87 18.92 -2.63
N LYS A 195 3.79 19.82 -1.65
CA LYS A 195 4.70 20.97 -1.51
C LYS A 195 6.14 20.55 -1.24
N ALA A 196 6.35 19.45 -0.52
CA ALA A 196 7.69 18.94 -0.21
C ALA A 196 8.37 18.24 -1.38
N LEU A 197 7.59 17.56 -2.23
CA LEU A 197 8.11 16.75 -3.34
C LEU A 197 8.05 17.47 -4.68
N GLY A 198 7.07 18.36 -4.87
CA GLY A 198 6.72 18.91 -6.19
C GLY A 198 6.16 17.85 -7.13
N GLY A 199 5.79 18.24 -8.36
CA GLY A 199 5.30 17.32 -9.37
C GLY A 199 3.87 16.82 -9.12
N TYR A 200 3.54 15.65 -9.68
CA TYR A 200 2.20 15.08 -9.61
C TYR A 200 2.22 13.70 -8.98
N TRP A 201 1.53 13.54 -7.85
CA TRP A 201 1.53 12.31 -7.04
C TRP A 201 0.13 11.82 -6.73
N SER A 202 -0.03 10.51 -6.63
CA SER A 202 -1.12 9.89 -5.89
C SER A 202 -0.64 9.49 -4.49
N VAL A 203 -1.48 9.68 -3.48
CA VAL A 203 -1.19 9.44 -2.07
C VAL A 203 -2.32 8.63 -1.48
N ASP A 204 -2.01 7.47 -0.91
CA ASP A 204 -2.98 6.54 -0.36
C ASP A 204 -3.05 6.66 1.16
N TRP A 205 -4.25 6.87 1.67
CA TRP A 205 -4.57 7.05 3.07
C TRP A 205 -5.42 5.91 3.60
N LEU A 206 -4.98 5.27 4.67
CA LEU A 206 -5.66 4.16 5.35
C LEU A 206 -6.12 4.60 6.74
N LEU A 207 -7.39 4.35 7.08
CA LEU A 207 -7.91 4.55 8.42
C LEU A 207 -7.48 3.40 9.32
N THR A 208 -6.82 3.73 10.42
CA THR A 208 -6.35 2.79 11.44
C THR A 208 -6.98 3.10 12.79
N ASP A 209 -6.78 2.23 13.79
CA ASP A 209 -7.18 2.48 15.18
C ASP A 209 -6.47 3.71 15.80
N ARG A 210 -5.39 4.19 15.14
CA ARG A 210 -4.58 5.35 15.55
C ARG A 210 -4.83 6.60 14.71
N GLY A 211 -5.83 6.60 13.83
CA GLY A 211 -6.15 7.65 12.88
C GLY A 211 -5.65 7.36 11.46
N TRP A 212 -5.59 8.37 10.62
CA TRP A 212 -5.19 8.24 9.23
C TRP A 212 -3.68 8.08 9.07
N TYR A 213 -3.28 7.11 8.26
CA TYR A 213 -1.88 6.84 7.91
C TYR A 213 -1.69 6.84 6.40
N MET A 214 -0.67 7.53 5.94
CA MET A 214 -0.24 7.46 4.55
C MET A 214 0.51 6.15 4.32
N THR A 215 -0.04 5.31 3.45
CA THR A 215 0.46 3.94 3.22
C THR A 215 1.26 3.79 1.95
N ASP A 216 0.90 4.48 0.88
CA ASP A 216 1.60 4.37 -0.40
C ASP A 216 1.54 5.67 -1.20
N MET A 217 2.46 5.78 -2.15
CA MET A 217 2.52 6.87 -3.12
C MET A 217 3.00 6.34 -4.47
N ALA A 218 2.52 6.97 -5.52
CA ALA A 218 3.00 6.70 -6.87
C ALA A 218 2.93 7.98 -7.72
N GLU A 219 3.54 7.95 -8.89
CA GLU A 219 3.38 9.03 -9.87
C GLU A 219 1.91 9.17 -10.27
N GLY A 220 1.35 10.37 -10.11
CA GLY A 220 -0.08 10.62 -10.29
C GLY A 220 -0.56 10.33 -11.72
N ALA A 221 0.29 10.57 -12.72
CA ALA A 221 -0.02 10.31 -14.12
C ALA A 221 -0.16 8.81 -14.44
N MET A 222 0.53 7.95 -13.68
CA MET A 222 0.52 6.49 -13.86
C MET A 222 -0.47 5.78 -12.92
N SER A 223 -1.05 6.52 -11.98
CA SER A 223 -1.94 5.95 -10.98
C SER A 223 -3.37 5.80 -11.50
N TYR A 224 -3.99 4.68 -11.13
CA TYR A 224 -5.37 4.40 -11.53
C TYR A 224 -6.32 5.43 -10.94
N LYS A 225 -6.94 6.19 -11.82
CA LYS A 225 -7.96 7.20 -11.53
C LYS A 225 -9.26 6.72 -12.13
N TRP A 226 -10.23 6.37 -11.28
CA TRP A 226 -11.52 5.89 -11.72
C TRP A 226 -12.60 6.94 -11.45
N GLN A 227 -13.63 6.95 -12.30
CA GLN A 227 -14.78 7.81 -12.09
C GLN A 227 -15.74 7.08 -11.16
N ALA A 228 -15.77 7.46 -9.90
CA ALA A 228 -16.71 6.94 -8.94
C ALA A 228 -18.07 7.61 -9.11
N GLU A 229 -18.76 7.37 -10.22
CA GLU A 229 -20.15 7.82 -10.36
C GLU A 229 -20.98 7.17 -9.26
N GLY A 230 -21.36 7.96 -8.26
CA GLY A 230 -22.23 7.53 -7.16
C GLY A 230 -21.56 7.37 -5.79
N PHE A 231 -20.24 7.43 -5.68
CA PHE A 231 -19.49 7.22 -4.42
C PHE A 231 -18.90 8.50 -3.80
N TYR A 232 -19.32 9.69 -4.24
CA TYR A 232 -18.75 10.94 -3.76
C TYR A 232 -19.54 11.60 -2.63
N LEU A 233 -18.83 12.36 -1.79
CA LEU A 233 -19.35 13.26 -0.77
C LEU A 233 -20.49 14.19 -1.22
N GLU A 234 -20.58 14.49 -2.51
CA GLU A 234 -21.58 15.37 -3.09
C GLU A 234 -22.98 14.74 -3.20
N LYS A 235 -23.09 13.42 -2.98
CA LYS A 235 -24.36 12.68 -3.00
C LYS A 235 -24.84 12.21 -1.63
N LEU A 236 -24.34 12.76 -0.53
CA LEU A 236 -25.06 12.62 0.74
C LEU A 236 -26.44 13.28 0.57
N PRO A 237 -27.55 12.57 0.88
CA PRO A 237 -28.88 13.19 0.85
C PRO A 237 -28.83 14.48 1.68
N GLU A 238 -29.33 15.58 1.12
CA GLU A 238 -29.56 16.80 1.88
C GLU A 238 -30.34 16.44 3.15
N GLY A 239 -29.73 16.63 4.33
CA GLY A 239 -30.40 16.45 5.61
C GLY A 239 -29.80 15.45 6.59
N LYS A 240 -28.66 14.80 6.32
CA LYS A 240 -27.89 14.08 7.36
C LYS A 240 -26.63 14.86 7.73
N GLU A 241 -26.77 15.86 8.58
CA GLU A 241 -25.70 16.26 9.47
C GLU A 241 -25.44 15.07 10.39
N LEU A 242 -24.23 14.54 10.34
CA LEU A 242 -23.76 13.57 11.34
C LEU A 242 -23.59 14.34 12.64
N GLU A 243 -24.47 14.06 13.64
CA GLU A 243 -24.29 14.45 15.02
C GLU A 243 -23.04 13.80 15.63
#